data_845788998f8a9c2da06432abb40fcdf3
#
_entry.id   845788998f8a9c2da06432abb40fcdf3
#
_cell.length_a   1.000
_cell.length_b   1.000
_cell.length_c   1.000
_cell.angle_alpha   90.00
_cell.angle_beta   90.00
_cell.angle_gamma   90.00
#
_symmetry.space_group_name_H-M   'P 1'
#
loop_
_entity.id
_entity.type
_entity.pdbx_description
1 polymer ?
#
loop_
_entity_poly.entity_id
_entity_poly.type
_entity_poly.pdbx_seq_one_letter_code
_entity_poly.pdbx_strand_id
1 'polypeptide(L)'
;MISSLKPGGLVLDLQVIPPDPRVEVDGQLVCEIDGQPLFRLADAAAAAVDAAIADGRLLEEAVDDHDVRKHYRTGADLVADFAGKERKLPADAVPNVCAITRPSVVRECCRLRRLRSSILSTTG
;
A
#
# COMPACT_ATOMS: atom_id res chain seq x y z
N MET A 1 -7.61 12.78 12.48
CA MET A 1 -6.15 12.63 12.39
C MET A 1 -5.47 13.85 11.81
N ILE A 2 -5.91 14.33 10.65
CA ILE A 2 -5.31 15.54 10.04
C ILE A 2 -5.48 16.76 10.95
N SER A 3 -6.61 16.87 11.64
CA SER A 3 -6.90 17.99 12.53
C SER A 3 -6.00 18.05 13.77
N SER A 4 -5.30 16.97 14.11
CA SER A 4 -4.40 16.93 15.26
C SER A 4 -2.96 17.29 14.91
N LEU A 5 -2.65 17.54 13.63
CA LEU A 5 -1.32 17.88 13.18
C LEU A 5 -0.94 19.31 13.59
N LYS A 6 0.30 19.45 14.02
CA LYS A 6 0.87 20.77 14.24
C LYS A 6 1.12 21.48 12.93
N PRO A 7 1.03 22.82 12.88
CA PRO A 7 1.41 23.59 11.69
C PRO A 7 2.83 23.23 11.24
N GLY A 8 3.02 23.03 9.95
CA GLY A 8 4.28 22.61 9.39
C GLY A 8 4.63 21.14 9.63
N GLY A 9 3.74 20.38 10.26
CA GLY A 9 3.93 18.94 10.48
C GLY A 9 3.97 18.16 9.17
N LEU A 10 4.79 17.11 9.14
CA LEU A 10 4.94 16.23 7.98
C LEU A 10 3.95 15.08 8.06
N VAL A 11 3.26 14.82 6.95
CA VAL A 11 2.41 13.65 6.77
C VAL A 11 2.95 12.82 5.62
N LEU A 12 3.11 11.54 5.84
CA LEU A 12 3.44 10.58 4.77
C LEU A 12 2.23 9.67 4.57
N ASP A 13 1.71 9.66 3.35
CA ASP A 13 0.59 8.81 2.95
C ASP A 13 1.11 7.76 1.99
N LEU A 14 1.04 6.49 2.38
CA LEU A 14 1.49 5.37 1.56
C LEU A 14 0.30 4.46 1.27
N GLN A 15 -0.01 4.28 -0.01
CA GLN A 15 -1.13 3.46 -0.45
C GLN A 15 -0.69 2.49 -1.53
N VAL A 16 -1.28 1.30 -1.53
CA VAL A 16 -1.13 0.34 -2.61
C VAL A 16 -2.01 0.79 -3.78
N ILE A 17 -1.43 0.84 -4.97
CA ILE A 17 -2.12 1.25 -6.19
C ILE A 17 -2.05 0.13 -7.24
N PRO A 18 -2.91 0.15 -8.27
CA PRO A 18 -2.81 -0.81 -9.37
C PRO A 18 -1.42 -0.80 -10.01
N PRO A 19 -0.98 -1.90 -10.62
CA PRO A 19 -1.71 -3.15 -10.84
C PRO A 19 -1.78 -4.06 -9.61
N ASP A 20 -2.54 -5.17 -9.73
CA ASP A 20 -2.66 -6.16 -8.67
C ASP A 20 -1.29 -6.62 -8.16
N PRO A 21 -1.12 -6.82 -6.84
CA PRO A 21 0.11 -7.37 -6.29
C PRO A 21 0.40 -8.76 -6.87
N ARG A 22 1.69 -9.08 -6.97
CA ARG A 22 2.15 -10.33 -7.59
C ARG A 22 3.00 -11.14 -6.63
N VAL A 23 2.76 -12.45 -6.63
CA VAL A 23 3.66 -13.41 -5.99
C VAL A 23 4.68 -13.85 -7.03
N GLU A 24 5.95 -13.69 -6.73
CA GLU A 24 7.05 -14.03 -7.62
C GLU A 24 8.06 -14.95 -6.94
N VAL A 25 8.64 -15.86 -7.71
CA VAL A 25 9.75 -16.72 -7.31
C VAL A 25 10.80 -16.65 -8.41
N ASP A 26 12.03 -16.32 -8.03
CA ASP A 26 13.13 -16.14 -8.98
C ASP A 26 12.79 -15.17 -10.13
N GLY A 27 12.02 -14.12 -9.81
CA GLY A 27 11.60 -13.12 -10.79
C GLY A 27 10.46 -13.54 -11.69
N GLN A 28 9.89 -14.73 -11.51
CA GLN A 28 8.80 -15.23 -12.32
C GLN A 28 7.47 -15.16 -11.58
N LEU A 29 6.42 -14.76 -12.29
CA LEU A 29 5.08 -14.66 -11.74
C LEU A 29 4.54 -16.04 -11.39
N VAL A 30 4.08 -16.21 -10.15
CA VAL A 30 3.39 -17.41 -9.68
C VAL A 30 1.89 -17.19 -9.70
N CYS A 31 1.42 -16.09 -9.12
CA CYS A 31 0.02 -15.69 -9.13
C CYS A 31 -0.13 -14.20 -8.84
N GLU A 32 -1.32 -13.68 -9.11
CA GLU A 32 -1.68 -12.32 -8.75
C GLU A 32 -2.63 -12.35 -7.55
N ILE A 33 -2.60 -11.29 -6.76
CA ILE A 33 -3.47 -11.10 -5.59
C ILE A 33 -4.50 -10.04 -5.94
N ASP A 34 -5.77 -10.30 -5.65
CA ASP A 34 -6.80 -9.28 -5.87
C ASP A 34 -6.53 -8.08 -4.97
N GLY A 35 -6.17 -6.95 -5.57
CA GLY A 35 -5.86 -5.72 -4.87
C GLY A 35 -7.08 -4.82 -4.60
N GLN A 36 -8.27 -5.18 -5.09
CA GLN A 36 -9.46 -4.32 -4.97
C GLN A 36 -9.78 -3.88 -3.55
N PRO A 37 -9.72 -4.73 -2.52
CA PRO A 37 -9.98 -4.27 -1.16
C PRO A 37 -9.06 -3.13 -0.72
N LEU A 38 -7.75 -3.20 -1.08
CA LEU A 38 -6.80 -2.15 -0.78
C LEU A 38 -6.97 -0.94 -1.69
N PHE A 39 -7.30 -1.15 -2.96
CA PHE A 39 -7.48 -0.05 -3.91
C PHE A 39 -8.66 0.83 -3.50
N ARG A 40 -9.75 0.23 -3.00
CA ARG A 40 -10.89 1.00 -2.49
C ARG A 40 -10.51 1.84 -1.28
N LEU A 41 -9.73 1.25 -0.36
CA LEU A 41 -9.23 1.99 0.80
C LEU A 41 -8.29 3.12 0.37
N ALA A 42 -7.43 2.84 -0.61
CA ALA A 42 -6.51 3.84 -1.16
C ALA A 42 -7.27 4.98 -1.84
N ASP A 43 -8.31 4.69 -2.59
CA ASP A 43 -9.13 5.70 -3.25
C ASP A 43 -9.83 6.60 -2.21
N ALA A 44 -10.37 6.02 -1.15
CA ALA A 44 -11.00 6.77 -0.07
C ALA A 44 -9.97 7.65 0.65
N ALA A 45 -8.79 7.12 0.92
CA ALA A 45 -7.71 7.88 1.55
C ALA A 45 -7.24 9.02 0.64
N ALA A 46 -7.10 8.76 -0.66
CA ALA A 46 -6.71 9.78 -1.63
C ALA A 46 -7.74 10.90 -1.70
N ALA A 47 -9.02 10.56 -1.70
CA ALA A 47 -10.09 11.55 -1.70
C ALA A 47 -10.06 12.45 -0.46
N ALA A 48 -9.79 11.87 0.72
CA ALA A 48 -9.66 12.63 1.95
C ALA A 48 -8.46 13.58 1.93
N VAL A 49 -7.32 13.12 1.41
CA VAL A 49 -6.11 13.93 1.25
C VAL A 49 -6.36 15.06 0.26
N ASP A 50 -6.97 14.75 -0.89
CA ASP A 50 -7.28 15.75 -1.91
C ASP A 50 -8.23 16.83 -1.38
N ALA A 51 -9.23 16.45 -0.58
CA ALA A 51 -10.11 17.39 0.07
C ALA A 51 -9.37 18.31 1.04
N ALA A 52 -8.43 17.76 1.81
CA ALA A 52 -7.61 18.54 2.74
C ALA A 52 -6.69 19.52 2.00
N ILE A 53 -6.17 19.13 0.84
CA ILE A 53 -5.39 20.02 -0.01
C ILE A 53 -6.27 21.16 -0.55
N ALA A 54 -7.45 20.83 -1.04
CA ALA A 54 -8.39 21.82 -1.57
C ALA A 54 -8.82 22.82 -0.50
N ASP A 55 -8.95 22.37 0.75
CA ASP A 55 -9.29 23.23 1.89
C ASP A 55 -8.12 24.04 2.42
N GLY A 56 -6.93 23.86 1.90
CA GLY A 56 -5.72 24.54 2.36
C GLY A 56 -5.13 24.00 3.66
N ARG A 57 -5.60 22.84 4.14
CA ARG A 57 -5.07 22.22 5.37
C ARG A 57 -3.78 21.46 5.16
N LEU A 58 -3.56 20.93 3.96
CA LEU A 58 -2.36 20.22 3.58
C LEU A 58 -1.78 20.79 2.30
N LEU A 59 -0.47 20.75 2.20
CA LEU A 59 0.28 21.08 0.98
C LEU A 59 1.00 19.82 0.51
N GLU A 60 0.80 19.45 -0.75
CA GLU A 60 1.51 18.32 -1.33
C GLU A 60 2.89 18.77 -1.79
N GLU A 61 3.93 18.12 -1.25
CA GLU A 61 5.32 18.43 -1.56
C GLU A 61 5.92 17.50 -2.60
N ALA A 62 5.52 16.22 -2.56
CA ALA A 62 6.05 15.24 -3.48
C ALA A 62 5.11 14.04 -3.60
N VAL A 63 5.15 13.38 -4.75
CA VAL A 63 4.47 12.11 -5.01
C VAL A 63 5.49 11.18 -5.66
N ASP A 64 5.59 9.96 -5.17
CA ASP A 64 6.49 8.95 -5.70
C ASP A 64 5.76 7.61 -5.80
N ASP A 65 5.79 7.02 -7.01
CA ASP A 65 5.25 5.70 -7.25
C ASP A 65 6.43 4.72 -7.36
N HIS A 66 6.38 3.64 -6.58
CA HIS A 66 7.46 2.66 -6.56
C HIS A 66 6.94 1.30 -6.16
N ASP A 67 7.73 0.27 -6.48
CA ASP A 67 7.44 -1.09 -6.06
C ASP A 67 7.96 -1.32 -4.65
N VAL A 68 7.13 -1.98 -3.84
CA VAL A 68 7.52 -2.50 -2.53
C VAL A 68 7.54 -4.02 -2.62
N ARG A 69 8.62 -4.62 -2.16
CA ARG A 69 8.80 -6.07 -2.17
C ARG A 69 8.87 -6.57 -0.74
N LYS A 70 8.04 -7.55 -0.41
CA LYS A 70 8.12 -8.26 0.85
C LYS A 70 8.63 -9.66 0.61
N HIS A 71 9.72 -10.00 1.27
CA HIS A 71 10.41 -11.28 1.07
C HIS A 71 9.99 -12.29 2.12
N TYR A 72 9.78 -13.53 1.69
CA TYR A 72 9.48 -14.67 2.54
C TYR A 72 10.49 -15.78 2.25
N ARG A 73 10.83 -16.56 3.26
CA ARG A 73 11.77 -17.67 3.11
C ARG A 73 11.20 -18.76 2.22
N THR A 74 9.91 -19.01 2.34
CA THR A 74 9.20 -20.06 1.61
C THR A 74 7.81 -19.57 1.25
N GLY A 75 7.13 -20.31 0.36
CA GLY A 75 5.73 -20.05 0.06
C GLY A 75 4.81 -20.30 1.25
N ALA A 76 5.13 -21.28 2.10
CA ALA A 76 4.35 -21.56 3.29
C ALA A 76 4.33 -20.36 4.26
N ASP A 77 5.46 -19.68 4.44
CA ASP A 77 5.53 -18.47 5.26
C ASP A 77 4.65 -17.36 4.68
N LEU A 78 4.65 -17.22 3.35
CA LEU A 78 3.80 -16.26 2.66
C LEU A 78 2.32 -16.55 2.89
N VAL A 79 1.91 -17.81 2.73
CA VAL A 79 0.51 -18.23 2.94
C VAL A 79 0.09 -17.95 4.38
N ALA A 80 0.95 -18.28 5.35
CA ALA A 80 0.68 -18.03 6.76
C ALA A 80 0.49 -16.55 7.08
N ASP A 81 1.31 -15.68 6.50
CA ASP A 81 1.19 -14.23 6.69
C ASP A 81 -0.11 -13.70 6.10
N PHE A 82 -0.50 -14.19 4.92
CA PHE A 82 -1.72 -13.74 4.25
C PHE A 82 -3.01 -14.27 4.88
N ALA A 83 -2.93 -15.35 5.66
CA ALA A 83 -4.12 -15.92 6.31
C ALA A 83 -4.83 -14.92 7.22
N GLY A 84 -4.08 -13.99 7.84
CA GLY A 84 -4.64 -12.97 8.71
C GLY A 84 -4.98 -11.66 8.03
N LYS A 85 -4.80 -11.54 6.72
CA LYS A 85 -5.01 -10.28 5.99
C LYS A 85 -6.33 -10.28 5.24
N GLU A 86 -6.87 -9.07 4.99
CA GLU A 86 -8.10 -8.91 4.23
C GLU A 86 -7.93 -9.31 2.77
N ARG A 87 -6.79 -8.94 2.16
CA ARG A 87 -6.47 -9.39 0.81
C ARG A 87 -5.99 -10.82 0.86
N LYS A 88 -6.56 -11.67 0.03
CA LYS A 88 -6.32 -13.11 0.05
C LYS A 88 -5.62 -13.55 -1.22
N LEU A 89 -4.84 -14.61 -1.11
CA LEU A 89 -4.35 -15.33 -2.27
C LEU A 89 -5.54 -16.00 -2.99
N PRO A 90 -5.48 -16.14 -4.34
CA PRO A 90 -6.48 -16.94 -5.04
C PRO A 90 -6.54 -18.35 -4.42
N ALA A 91 -7.75 -18.83 -4.14
CA ALA A 91 -7.92 -20.10 -3.45
C ALA A 91 -7.25 -21.27 -4.20
N ASP A 92 -7.29 -21.25 -5.53
CA ASP A 92 -6.66 -22.26 -6.38
C ASP A 92 -5.14 -22.18 -6.40
N ALA A 93 -4.56 -21.02 -6.05
CA ALA A 93 -3.11 -20.83 -6.01
C ALA A 93 -2.50 -21.23 -4.66
N VAL A 94 -3.29 -21.27 -3.59
CA VAL A 94 -2.78 -21.53 -2.23
C VAL A 94 -1.96 -22.82 -2.15
N PRO A 95 -2.43 -23.99 -2.65
CA PRO A 95 -1.63 -25.20 -2.58
C PRO A 95 -0.28 -25.07 -3.31
N ASN A 96 -0.28 -24.43 -4.48
CA ASN A 96 0.94 -24.27 -5.26
C ASN A 96 1.93 -23.34 -4.55
N VAL A 97 1.45 -22.23 -4.00
CA VAL A 97 2.30 -21.29 -3.26
C VAL A 97 2.84 -21.96 -1.99
N CYS A 98 1.99 -22.68 -1.25
CA CYS A 98 2.38 -23.38 -0.03
C CYS A 98 3.48 -24.42 -0.28
N ALA A 99 3.51 -25.03 -1.46
CA ALA A 99 4.51 -26.03 -1.84
C ALA A 99 5.87 -25.43 -2.21
N ILE A 100 5.98 -24.11 -2.36
CA ILE A 100 7.24 -23.48 -2.73
C ILE A 100 8.19 -23.51 -1.55
N THR A 101 9.33 -24.17 -1.72
CA THR A 101 10.38 -24.29 -0.70
C THR A 101 11.46 -23.22 -0.83
N ARG A 102 11.47 -22.49 -1.94
CA ARG A 102 12.43 -21.43 -2.22
C ARG A 102 11.87 -20.08 -1.72
N PRO A 103 12.75 -19.06 -1.60
CA PRO A 103 12.28 -17.72 -1.26
C PRO A 103 11.22 -17.22 -2.25
N SER A 104 10.21 -16.57 -1.73
CA SER A 104 9.14 -15.96 -2.50
C SER A 104 9.04 -14.47 -2.16
N VAL A 105 8.45 -13.70 -3.07
CA VAL A 105 8.34 -12.25 -2.95
C VAL A 105 6.91 -11.85 -3.30
N VAL A 106 6.33 -10.96 -2.50
CA VAL A 106 5.13 -10.24 -2.89
C VAL A 106 5.56 -8.84 -3.34
N ARG A 107 5.27 -8.50 -4.59
CA ARG A 107 5.57 -7.20 -5.16
C ARG A 107 4.29 -6.40 -5.33
N GLU A 108 4.27 -5.20 -4.77
CA GLU A 108 3.14 -4.29 -4.81
C GLU A 108 3.61 -2.94 -5.34
N CYS A 109 2.78 -2.30 -6.18
CA CYS A 109 3.02 -0.93 -6.56
C CYS A 109 2.40 0.00 -5.51
N CYS A 110 3.18 0.95 -5.01
CA CYS A 110 2.75 1.86 -3.98
C CYS A 110 2.95 3.31 -4.40
N ARG A 111 2.07 4.18 -3.91
CA ARG A 111 2.21 5.62 -4.05
C ARG A 111 2.48 6.22 -2.70
N LEU A 112 3.62 6.91 -2.58
CA LEU A 112 3.97 7.71 -1.41
C LEU A 112 3.71 9.17 -1.71
N ARG A 113 2.87 9.81 -0.90
CA ARG A 113 2.64 11.26 -0.98
C ARG A 113 3.26 11.89 0.25
N ARG A 114 4.06 12.92 0.02
CA ARG A 114 4.62 13.73 1.10
C ARG A 114 3.82 15.01 1.19
N LEU A 115 3.26 15.23 2.36
CA LEU A 115 2.35 16.35 2.61
C LEU A 115 2.83 17.11 3.84
N ARG A 116 2.55 18.40 3.84
CA ARG A 116 2.86 19.24 4.98
C ARG A 116 1.62 19.94 5.47
N SER A 117 1.45 19.98 6.79
CA SER A 117 0.36 20.73 7.39
C SER A 117 0.53 22.21 7.09
N SER A 118 -0.53 22.82 6.59
CA SER A 118 -0.48 24.24 6.23
C SER A 118 -0.39 25.11 7.47
N ILE A 119 0.52 26.07 7.45
CA ILE A 119 0.66 27.07 8.51
C ILE A 119 -0.60 27.92 8.63
N LEU A 120 -1.30 28.15 7.52
CA LEU A 120 -2.52 28.97 7.49
C LEU A 120 -3.63 28.38 8.33
N SER A 121 -3.61 27.07 8.59
CA SER A 121 -4.61 26.41 9.42
C SER A 121 -4.58 26.85 10.87
N THR A 122 -3.54 27.55 11.33
CA THR A 122 -3.39 27.98 12.72
C THR A 122 -3.95 29.36 12.99
N THR A 123 -4.22 30.13 11.97
CA THR A 123 -4.66 31.53 12.13
C THR A 123 -6.17 31.69 12.10
N GLY A 124 -6.84 30.59 11.94
CA GLY A 124 -8.31 30.59 11.87
C GLY A 124 -8.98 30.99 13.16
#